data_c69e5b10fc612755da513d95e19a1936
#
_entry.id   c69e5b10fc612755da513d95e19a1936
#
_cell.length_a   1.000
_cell.length_b   1.000
_cell.length_c   1.000
_cell.angle_alpha   90.00
_cell.angle_beta   90.00
_cell.angle_gamma   90.00
#
_symmetry.space_group_name_H-M   'P 1'
#
loop_
_entity.id
_entity.type
_entity.pdbx_description
1 polymer ?
#
loop_
_entity_poly.entity_id
_entity_poly.type
_entity_poly.pdbx_seq_one_letter_code
_entity_poly.pdbx_strand_id
1 'polypeptide(L)'
;MEKYEEKIKKELANLTNTQRLLFGACCIDRILQLIAGFDNFLEENHIKRITKEPYLSLCTDWLDSIFLYVNINKDISSDEIEKTLNTLNTIIPDTEEFPGNVAIFTQNSMIGLSYLYEFINKNELIFITNCSDKVIETIDVMYYETDYERLDIHYEEDYKIQFNCIEMIKTGEDIAKLRKYNQLTRVNNKT
;
A
#
# COMPACT_ATOMS: atom_id res chain seq x y z
N MET A 1 -7.54 -6.59 -17.59
CA MET A 1 -7.25 -5.58 -16.56
C MET A 1 -8.45 -4.69 -16.29
N GLU A 2 -8.87 -3.82 -17.20
CA GLU A 2 -10.02 -2.90 -17.06
C GLU A 2 -11.30 -3.54 -16.43
N LYS A 3 -11.65 -4.77 -16.82
CA LYS A 3 -12.79 -5.49 -16.25
C LYS A 3 -12.69 -5.81 -14.76
N TYR A 4 -11.48 -6.03 -14.24
CA TYR A 4 -11.27 -6.31 -12.80
C TYR A 4 -11.28 -5.03 -11.99
N GLU A 5 -10.65 -3.95 -12.48
CA GLU A 5 -10.66 -2.63 -11.86
C GLU A 5 -12.09 -2.10 -11.69
N GLU A 6 -12.93 -2.22 -12.74
CA GLU A 6 -14.33 -1.82 -12.65
C GLU A 6 -15.10 -2.64 -11.59
N LYS A 7 -14.81 -3.93 -11.46
CA LYS A 7 -15.42 -4.77 -10.44
C LYS A 7 -14.98 -4.35 -9.04
N ILE A 8 -13.68 -4.11 -8.81
CA ILE A 8 -13.18 -3.61 -7.53
C ILE A 8 -13.86 -2.28 -7.17
N LYS A 9 -13.91 -1.32 -8.08
CA LYS A 9 -14.59 -0.03 -7.90
C LYS A 9 -16.06 -0.21 -7.49
N LYS A 10 -16.77 -1.13 -8.15
CA LYS A 10 -18.18 -1.44 -7.83
C LYS A 10 -18.33 -2.05 -6.44
N GLU A 11 -17.47 -2.99 -6.05
CA GLU A 11 -17.51 -3.59 -4.72
C GLU A 11 -17.19 -2.54 -3.63
N LEU A 12 -16.17 -1.69 -3.86
CA LEU A 12 -15.81 -0.62 -2.94
C LEU A 12 -16.92 0.42 -2.78
N ALA A 13 -17.70 0.70 -3.83
CA ALA A 13 -18.82 1.62 -3.75
C ALA A 13 -19.91 1.17 -2.75
N ASN A 14 -20.02 -0.15 -2.51
CA ASN A 14 -21.00 -0.75 -1.58
C ASN A 14 -20.48 -0.84 -0.13
N LEU A 15 -19.21 -0.50 0.13
CA LEU A 15 -18.61 -0.52 1.46
C LEU A 15 -18.83 0.81 2.20
N THR A 16 -18.85 0.74 3.52
CA THR A 16 -18.76 1.95 4.38
C THR A 16 -17.38 2.59 4.26
N ASN A 17 -17.25 3.85 4.67
CA ASN A 17 -15.95 4.55 4.62
C ASN A 17 -14.87 3.84 5.45
N THR A 18 -15.24 3.34 6.64
CA THR A 18 -14.33 2.55 7.48
C THR A 18 -13.87 1.26 6.79
N GLN A 19 -14.79 0.56 6.12
CA GLN A 19 -14.47 -0.65 5.35
C GLN A 19 -13.59 -0.36 4.13
N ARG A 20 -13.85 0.77 3.43
CA ARG A 20 -13.01 1.25 2.33
C ARG A 20 -11.59 1.52 2.79
N LEU A 21 -11.44 2.29 3.88
CA LEU A 21 -10.13 2.59 4.46
C LEU A 21 -9.40 1.30 4.87
N LEU A 22 -10.10 0.35 5.47
CA LEU A 22 -9.55 -0.95 5.86
C LEU A 22 -9.06 -1.74 4.64
N PHE A 23 -9.81 -1.75 3.55
CA PHE A 23 -9.38 -2.38 2.30
C PHE A 23 -8.12 -1.73 1.73
N GLY A 24 -8.08 -0.40 1.63
CA GLY A 24 -6.89 0.32 1.18
C GLY A 24 -5.67 0.04 2.07
N ALA A 25 -5.85 0.02 3.40
CA ALA A 25 -4.79 -0.35 4.35
C ALA A 25 -4.29 -1.78 4.13
N CYS A 26 -5.19 -2.73 3.83
CA CYS A 26 -4.80 -4.09 3.48
C CYS A 26 -4.00 -4.17 2.17
N CYS A 27 -4.35 -3.37 1.16
CA CYS A 27 -3.56 -3.28 -0.07
C CYS A 27 -2.13 -2.83 0.22
N ILE A 28 -1.97 -1.75 0.99
CA ILE A 28 -0.65 -1.19 1.28
C ILE A 28 0.17 -2.08 2.21
N ASP A 29 -0.43 -2.75 3.21
CA ASP A 29 0.25 -3.72 4.10
C ASP A 29 0.94 -4.86 3.30
N ARG A 30 0.41 -5.21 2.12
CA ARG A 30 0.97 -6.27 1.26
C ARG A 30 2.24 -5.86 0.50
N ILE A 31 2.44 -4.58 0.23
CA ILE A 31 3.60 -4.06 -0.50
C ILE A 31 4.58 -3.30 0.39
N LEU A 32 4.17 -2.91 1.60
CA LEU A 32 4.95 -2.04 2.48
C LEU A 32 6.35 -2.57 2.79
N GLN A 33 6.50 -3.89 2.94
CA GLN A 33 7.79 -4.52 3.27
C GLN A 33 8.85 -4.34 2.17
N LEU A 34 8.46 -4.00 0.96
CA LEU A 34 9.39 -3.73 -0.14
C LEU A 34 10.24 -2.48 0.11
N ILE A 35 9.81 -1.57 0.99
CA ILE A 35 10.60 -0.40 1.44
C ILE A 35 11.94 -0.83 2.07
N ALA A 36 12.00 -2.03 2.70
CA ALA A 36 13.24 -2.54 3.26
C ALA A 36 14.39 -2.63 2.23
N GLY A 37 14.06 -2.93 0.98
CA GLY A 37 15.03 -2.99 -0.11
C GLY A 37 15.69 -1.62 -0.36
N PHE A 38 14.93 -0.54 -0.27
CA PHE A 38 15.45 0.81 -0.44
C PHE A 38 16.23 1.28 0.79
N ASP A 39 15.77 0.95 2.01
CA ASP A 39 16.54 1.22 3.23
C ASP A 39 17.92 0.55 3.18
N ASN A 40 17.99 -0.70 2.75
CA ASN A 40 19.24 -1.44 2.57
C ASN A 40 20.13 -0.80 1.47
N PHE A 41 19.53 -0.43 0.32
CA PHE A 41 20.23 0.25 -0.75
C PHE A 41 20.90 1.56 -0.27
N LEU A 42 20.20 2.37 0.52
CA LEU A 42 20.77 3.61 1.08
C LEU A 42 21.96 3.32 2.02
N GLU A 43 21.83 2.27 2.85
CA GLU A 43 22.91 1.87 3.78
C GLU A 43 24.16 1.36 3.03
N GLU A 44 23.96 0.47 2.07
CA GLU A 44 25.06 -0.13 1.28
C GLU A 44 25.81 0.91 0.45
N ASN A 45 25.11 1.95 -0.03
CA ASN A 45 25.70 3.03 -0.80
C ASN A 45 26.13 4.24 0.04
N HIS A 46 26.03 4.16 1.37
CA HIS A 46 26.37 5.24 2.30
C HIS A 46 25.59 6.55 2.05
N ILE A 47 24.37 6.44 1.54
CA ILE A 47 23.48 7.58 1.26
C ILE A 47 22.71 7.89 2.55
N LYS A 48 22.79 9.14 2.99
CA LYS A 48 22.11 9.59 4.21
C LYS A 48 20.61 9.71 3.99
N ARG A 49 19.81 9.04 4.84
CA ARG A 49 18.37 9.24 4.90
C ARG A 49 18.01 10.67 5.32
N ILE A 50 16.90 11.16 4.82
CA ILE A 50 16.31 12.44 5.24
C ILE A 50 15.81 12.33 6.70
N THR A 51 15.24 11.18 7.07
CA THR A 51 14.76 10.86 8.43
C THR A 51 15.86 10.20 9.25
N LYS A 52 15.71 10.23 10.60
CA LYS A 52 16.60 9.48 11.51
C LYS A 52 16.30 7.98 11.50
N GLU A 53 15.04 7.63 11.36
CA GLU A 53 14.55 6.26 11.39
C GLU A 53 14.54 5.68 9.98
N PRO A 54 14.66 4.34 9.84
CA PRO A 54 14.44 3.65 8.57
C PRO A 54 13.04 3.96 8.02
N TYR A 55 12.94 4.10 6.72
CA TYR A 55 11.67 4.44 6.07
C TYR A 55 10.61 3.36 6.28
N LEU A 56 11.00 2.08 6.28
CA LEU A 56 10.07 1.00 6.58
C LEU A 56 9.47 1.13 7.99
N SER A 57 10.30 1.45 9.01
CA SER A 57 9.81 1.61 10.38
C SER A 57 8.78 2.73 10.45
N LEU A 58 9.11 3.90 9.90
CA LEU A 58 8.25 5.07 9.90
C LEU A 58 6.91 4.81 9.18
N CYS A 59 6.97 4.20 8.00
CA CYS A 59 5.76 3.87 7.23
C CYS A 59 4.91 2.79 7.90
N THR A 60 5.54 1.84 8.62
CA THR A 60 4.83 0.83 9.42
C THR A 60 4.06 1.48 10.55
N ASP A 61 4.65 2.41 11.30
CA ASP A 61 3.99 3.13 12.39
C ASP A 61 2.78 3.92 11.89
N TRP A 62 2.91 4.55 10.73
CA TRP A 62 1.78 5.28 10.11
C TRP A 62 0.66 4.35 9.66
N LEU A 63 0.98 3.20 9.04
CA LEU A 63 -0.02 2.21 8.66
C LEU A 63 -0.70 1.59 9.90
N ASP A 64 0.05 1.31 10.96
CA ASP A 64 -0.49 0.82 12.23
C ASP A 64 -1.45 1.82 12.87
N SER A 65 -1.17 3.13 12.76
CA SER A 65 -2.09 4.18 13.20
C SER A 65 -3.42 4.14 12.47
N ILE A 66 -3.42 3.84 11.16
CA ILE A 66 -4.66 3.66 10.38
C ILE A 66 -5.43 2.42 10.83
N PHE A 67 -4.77 1.29 11.06
CA PHE A 67 -5.43 0.10 11.61
C PHE A 67 -6.04 0.35 13.00
N LEU A 68 -5.36 1.13 13.85
CA LEU A 68 -5.90 1.54 15.15
C LEU A 68 -7.11 2.48 15.01
N TYR A 69 -7.05 3.44 14.07
CA TYR A 69 -8.18 4.31 13.76
C TYR A 69 -9.43 3.50 13.36
N VAL A 70 -9.26 2.50 12.49
CA VAL A 70 -10.36 1.63 12.05
C VAL A 70 -10.88 0.73 13.18
N ASN A 71 -9.98 0.17 14.01
CA ASN A 71 -10.32 -0.85 15.01
C ASN A 71 -11.02 -0.29 16.24
N ILE A 72 -10.49 0.79 16.78
CA ILE A 72 -10.93 1.35 18.08
C ILE A 72 -11.40 2.80 17.98
N ASN A 73 -11.62 3.31 16.76
CA ASN A 73 -11.96 4.70 16.49
C ASN A 73 -10.98 5.70 17.16
N LYS A 74 -9.67 5.33 17.24
CA LYS A 74 -8.65 6.24 17.70
C LYS A 74 -8.48 7.34 16.66
N ASP A 75 -8.91 8.53 17.00
CA ASP A 75 -8.88 9.68 16.09
C ASP A 75 -7.46 9.99 15.62
N ILE A 76 -7.32 10.38 14.37
CA ILE A 76 -6.09 10.92 13.78
C ILE A 76 -6.37 12.40 13.52
N SER A 77 -5.66 13.28 14.22
CA SER A 77 -5.89 14.72 14.12
C SER A 77 -5.50 15.26 12.73
N SER A 78 -6.11 16.36 12.31
CA SER A 78 -5.76 17.03 11.06
C SER A 78 -4.29 17.43 11.01
N ASP A 79 -3.70 17.82 12.13
CA ASP A 79 -2.28 18.17 12.23
C ASP A 79 -1.37 16.92 11.99
N GLU A 80 -1.77 15.76 12.51
CA GLU A 80 -1.06 14.50 12.26
C GLU A 80 -1.15 14.08 10.79
N ILE A 81 -2.33 14.23 10.18
CA ILE A 81 -2.54 13.94 8.75
C ILE A 81 -1.62 14.85 7.92
N GLU A 82 -1.67 16.15 8.12
CA GLU A 82 -0.86 17.13 7.39
C GLU A 82 0.64 16.87 7.56
N LYS A 83 1.09 16.64 8.78
CA LYS A 83 2.50 16.32 9.08
C LYS A 83 2.95 15.05 8.37
N THR A 84 2.12 14.00 8.39
CA THR A 84 2.44 12.72 7.73
C THR A 84 2.52 12.89 6.23
N LEU A 85 1.55 13.56 5.60
CA LEU A 85 1.55 13.84 4.16
C LEU A 85 2.75 14.68 3.74
N ASN A 86 3.10 15.73 4.49
CA ASN A 86 4.27 16.57 4.21
C ASN A 86 5.57 15.76 4.33
N THR A 87 5.68 14.86 5.33
CA THR A 87 6.84 14.01 5.46
C THR A 87 6.93 13.00 4.32
N LEU A 88 5.84 12.31 3.97
CA LEU A 88 5.78 11.39 2.83
C LEU A 88 6.23 12.09 1.54
N ASN A 89 5.67 13.25 1.24
CA ASN A 89 6.05 14.04 0.05
C ASN A 89 7.55 14.38 -0.01
N THR A 90 8.21 14.42 1.15
CA THR A 90 9.64 14.74 1.23
C THR A 90 10.52 13.50 1.07
N ILE A 91 10.04 12.32 1.52
CA ILE A 91 10.85 11.09 1.57
C ILE A 91 10.55 10.09 0.44
N ILE A 92 9.46 10.30 -0.32
CA ILE A 92 9.19 9.47 -1.51
C ILE A 92 10.38 9.57 -2.46
N PRO A 93 11.05 8.46 -2.82
CA PRO A 93 12.23 8.51 -3.66
C PRO A 93 11.88 9.00 -5.07
N ASP A 94 12.76 9.83 -5.63
CA ASP A 94 12.74 10.17 -7.04
C ASP A 94 13.39 9.02 -7.83
N THR A 95 12.63 8.40 -8.73
CA THR A 95 13.10 7.26 -9.53
C THR A 95 14.11 7.67 -10.62
N GLU A 96 14.23 8.96 -10.94
CA GLU A 96 15.27 9.48 -11.79
C GLU A 96 16.63 9.57 -11.03
N GLU A 97 16.58 9.92 -9.73
CA GLU A 97 17.75 9.99 -8.87
C GLU A 97 18.19 8.60 -8.40
N PHE A 98 17.23 7.73 -8.10
CA PHE A 98 17.47 6.38 -7.59
C PHE A 98 16.99 5.33 -8.60
N PRO A 99 17.82 4.96 -9.60
CA PRO A 99 17.44 4.00 -10.60
C PRO A 99 17.28 2.58 -10.02
N GLY A 100 16.27 1.89 -10.48
CA GLY A 100 16.03 0.48 -10.15
C GLY A 100 14.72 0.23 -9.42
N ASN A 101 14.31 -1.03 -9.44
CA ASN A 101 12.99 -1.45 -8.97
C ASN A 101 12.74 -1.18 -7.48
N VAL A 102 13.80 -1.17 -6.64
CA VAL A 102 13.66 -0.90 -5.19
C VAL A 102 13.14 0.51 -4.90
N ALA A 103 13.54 1.51 -5.71
CA ALA A 103 13.01 2.87 -5.59
C ALA A 103 11.55 2.93 -6.03
N ILE A 104 11.18 2.26 -7.13
CA ILE A 104 9.80 2.21 -7.64
C ILE A 104 8.88 1.50 -6.64
N PHE A 105 9.31 0.38 -6.07
CA PHE A 105 8.54 -0.34 -5.05
C PHE A 105 8.28 0.52 -3.81
N THR A 106 9.33 1.24 -3.37
CA THR A 106 9.24 2.17 -2.24
C THR A 106 8.31 3.33 -2.57
N GLN A 107 8.44 3.92 -3.75
CA GLN A 107 7.58 4.99 -4.23
C GLN A 107 6.11 4.54 -4.25
N ASN A 108 5.78 3.39 -4.83
CA ASN A 108 4.42 2.85 -4.87
C ASN A 108 3.86 2.63 -3.46
N SER A 109 4.66 2.07 -2.55
CA SER A 109 4.25 1.83 -1.16
C SER A 109 3.96 3.14 -0.41
N MET A 110 4.82 4.14 -0.54
CA MET A 110 4.68 5.44 0.13
C MET A 110 3.55 6.28 -0.48
N ILE A 111 3.39 6.29 -1.81
CA ILE A 111 2.27 6.96 -2.48
C ILE A 111 0.95 6.29 -2.05
N GLY A 112 0.89 4.96 -2.01
CA GLY A 112 -0.28 4.25 -1.53
C GLY A 112 -0.63 4.60 -0.08
N LEU A 113 0.38 4.74 0.78
CA LEU A 113 0.19 5.20 2.15
C LEU A 113 -0.34 6.65 2.20
N SER A 114 0.17 7.55 1.34
CA SER A 114 -0.36 8.92 1.25
C SER A 114 -1.84 8.95 0.83
N TYR A 115 -2.26 8.07 -0.07
CA TYR A 115 -3.68 7.95 -0.46
C TYR A 115 -4.59 7.55 0.71
N LEU A 116 -4.12 6.74 1.66
CA LEU A 116 -4.90 6.42 2.85
C LEU A 116 -5.14 7.65 3.73
N TYR A 117 -4.11 8.48 3.95
CA TYR A 117 -4.23 9.73 4.69
C TYR A 117 -5.08 10.77 3.96
N GLU A 118 -4.96 10.85 2.62
CA GLU A 118 -5.83 11.69 1.80
C GLU A 118 -7.30 11.22 1.87
N PHE A 119 -7.56 9.91 1.92
CA PHE A 119 -8.90 9.40 2.11
C PHE A 119 -9.49 9.77 3.47
N ILE A 120 -8.71 9.70 4.56
CA ILE A 120 -9.16 10.14 5.89
C ILE A 120 -9.54 11.63 5.86
N ASN A 121 -8.76 12.45 5.14
CA ASN A 121 -8.97 13.89 5.05
C ASN A 121 -10.16 14.29 4.14
N LYS A 122 -10.28 13.66 2.96
CA LYS A 122 -11.20 14.09 1.89
C LYS A 122 -12.39 13.16 1.69
N ASN A 123 -12.30 11.92 2.16
CA ASN A 123 -13.33 10.89 2.01
C ASN A 123 -13.74 10.59 0.55
N GLU A 124 -12.78 10.66 -0.38
CA GLU A 124 -13.01 10.41 -1.80
C GLU A 124 -12.59 8.99 -2.18
N LEU A 125 -13.50 8.22 -2.78
CA LEU A 125 -13.29 6.81 -3.13
C LEU A 125 -12.06 6.58 -4.03
N ILE A 126 -11.71 7.57 -4.85
CA ILE A 126 -10.57 7.47 -5.77
C ILE A 126 -9.26 7.14 -5.05
N PHE A 127 -9.03 7.66 -3.84
CA PHE A 127 -7.82 7.37 -3.09
C PHE A 127 -7.72 5.88 -2.73
N ILE A 128 -8.85 5.25 -2.42
CA ILE A 128 -8.88 3.81 -2.10
C ILE A 128 -8.70 2.96 -3.36
N THR A 129 -9.27 3.35 -4.49
CA THR A 129 -9.01 2.65 -5.76
C THR A 129 -7.54 2.76 -6.15
N ASN A 130 -6.93 3.93 -5.96
CA ASN A 130 -5.50 4.12 -6.22
C ASN A 130 -4.61 3.27 -5.30
N CYS A 131 -5.02 2.92 -4.07
CA CYS A 131 -4.29 1.96 -3.24
C CYS A 131 -4.26 0.56 -3.89
N SER A 132 -5.37 0.10 -4.48
CA SER A 132 -5.44 -1.13 -5.27
C SER A 132 -4.49 -1.06 -6.48
N ASP A 133 -4.54 0.05 -7.22
CA ASP A 133 -3.73 0.26 -8.42
C ASP A 133 -2.24 0.24 -8.10
N LYS A 134 -1.80 0.78 -6.94
CA LYS A 134 -0.39 0.71 -6.50
C LYS A 134 0.12 -0.71 -6.27
N VAL A 135 -0.74 -1.64 -5.87
CA VAL A 135 -0.35 -3.06 -5.79
C VAL A 135 -0.14 -3.63 -7.19
N ILE A 136 -1.04 -3.33 -8.13
CA ILE A 136 -0.94 -3.79 -9.52
C ILE A 136 0.30 -3.21 -10.20
N GLU A 137 0.57 -1.91 -10.05
CA GLU A 137 1.78 -1.27 -10.57
C GLU A 137 3.06 -1.90 -10.00
N THR A 138 3.03 -2.29 -8.72
CA THR A 138 4.17 -2.98 -8.08
C THR A 138 4.40 -4.37 -8.69
N ILE A 139 3.32 -5.12 -8.98
CA ILE A 139 3.37 -6.41 -9.65
C ILE A 139 3.87 -6.24 -11.08
N ASP A 140 3.40 -5.22 -11.79
CA ASP A 140 3.87 -4.91 -13.15
C ASP A 140 5.39 -4.74 -13.18
N VAL A 141 5.93 -3.85 -12.37
CA VAL A 141 7.38 -3.61 -12.27
C VAL A 141 8.14 -4.88 -11.87
N MET A 142 7.58 -5.69 -10.97
CA MET A 142 8.25 -6.90 -10.46
C MET A 142 8.38 -7.99 -11.52
N TYR A 143 7.38 -8.16 -12.36
CA TYR A 143 7.31 -9.28 -13.30
C TYR A 143 7.50 -8.90 -14.77
N TYR A 144 7.46 -7.60 -15.11
CA TYR A 144 7.58 -7.14 -16.50
C TYR A 144 8.85 -7.64 -17.19
N GLU A 145 9.99 -7.63 -16.51
CA GLU A 145 11.26 -8.09 -17.10
C GLU A 145 11.55 -9.58 -16.85
N THR A 146 10.90 -10.19 -15.85
CA THR A 146 11.27 -11.54 -15.38
C THR A 146 10.25 -12.62 -15.80
N ASP A 147 8.98 -12.28 -15.95
CA ASP A 147 7.91 -13.23 -16.24
C ASP A 147 6.77 -12.59 -17.07
N TYR A 148 7.13 -11.80 -18.09
CA TYR A 148 6.19 -11.03 -18.91
C TYR A 148 5.07 -11.88 -19.52
N GLU A 149 5.39 -13.10 -19.97
CA GLU A 149 4.40 -14.01 -20.58
C GLU A 149 3.28 -14.41 -19.61
N ARG A 150 3.53 -14.32 -18.28
CA ARG A 150 2.58 -14.66 -17.23
C ARG A 150 2.05 -13.46 -16.47
N LEU A 151 2.34 -12.25 -16.92
CA LEU A 151 1.96 -11.02 -16.23
C LEU A 151 0.44 -10.93 -16.00
N ASP A 152 -0.37 -11.30 -16.99
CA ASP A 152 -1.84 -11.34 -16.86
C ASP A 152 -2.28 -12.32 -15.74
N ILE A 153 -1.57 -13.44 -15.58
CA ILE A 153 -1.86 -14.40 -14.51
C ILE A 153 -1.57 -13.79 -13.14
N HIS A 154 -0.44 -13.06 -12.99
CA HIS A 154 -0.10 -12.38 -11.76
C HIS A 154 -1.14 -11.32 -11.38
N TYR A 155 -1.65 -10.55 -12.35
CA TYR A 155 -2.76 -9.61 -12.12
C TYR A 155 -4.04 -10.33 -11.68
N GLU A 156 -4.43 -11.42 -12.35
CA GLU A 156 -5.63 -12.18 -11.98
C GLU A 156 -5.52 -12.79 -10.58
N GLU A 157 -4.35 -13.30 -10.22
CA GLU A 157 -4.08 -13.82 -8.86
C GLU A 157 -4.21 -12.72 -7.82
N ASP A 158 -3.66 -11.54 -8.07
CA ASP A 158 -3.76 -10.41 -7.16
C ASP A 158 -5.20 -9.91 -7.02
N TYR A 159 -5.93 -9.75 -8.09
CA TYR A 159 -7.34 -9.37 -8.01
C TYR A 159 -8.17 -10.38 -7.21
N LYS A 160 -7.90 -11.68 -7.30
CA LYS A 160 -8.55 -12.70 -6.44
C LYS A 160 -8.22 -12.46 -4.95
N ILE A 161 -6.97 -12.09 -4.65
CA ILE A 161 -6.56 -11.75 -3.28
C ILE A 161 -7.33 -10.50 -2.79
N GLN A 162 -7.42 -9.47 -3.61
CA GLN A 162 -8.16 -8.25 -3.28
C GLN A 162 -9.66 -8.51 -3.08
N PHE A 163 -10.31 -9.31 -3.91
CA PHE A 163 -11.72 -9.72 -3.74
C PHE A 163 -11.92 -10.52 -2.44
N ASN A 164 -11.03 -11.45 -2.13
CA ASN A 164 -11.09 -12.18 -0.87
C ASN A 164 -10.96 -11.24 0.34
N CYS A 165 -10.08 -10.24 0.27
CA CYS A 165 -9.95 -9.22 1.31
C CYS A 165 -11.28 -8.44 1.47
N ILE A 166 -11.93 -8.02 0.38
CA ILE A 166 -13.23 -7.35 0.41
C ILE A 166 -14.29 -8.24 1.10
N GLU A 167 -14.35 -9.52 0.74
CA GLU A 167 -15.31 -10.45 1.35
C GLU A 167 -15.03 -10.66 2.85
N MET A 168 -13.78 -10.77 3.26
CA MET A 168 -13.42 -10.84 4.69
C MET A 168 -13.86 -9.56 5.44
N ILE A 169 -13.71 -8.40 4.84
CA ILE A 169 -14.15 -7.12 5.42
C ILE A 169 -15.70 -7.07 5.53
N LYS A 170 -16.43 -7.50 4.51
CA LYS A 170 -17.90 -7.57 4.52
C LYS A 170 -18.44 -8.52 5.57
N THR A 171 -17.75 -9.63 5.79
CA THR A 171 -18.15 -10.63 6.82
C THR A 171 -17.73 -10.22 8.24
N GLY A 172 -17.02 -9.09 8.40
CA GLY A 172 -16.64 -8.55 9.70
C GLY A 172 -15.48 -9.31 10.37
N GLU A 173 -14.59 -9.88 9.57
CA GLU A 173 -13.38 -10.50 10.11
C GLU A 173 -12.54 -9.48 10.88
N ASP A 174 -11.89 -9.92 11.96
CA ASP A 174 -11.06 -9.04 12.77
C ASP A 174 -9.79 -8.59 12.05
N ILE A 175 -9.24 -7.44 12.47
CA ILE A 175 -8.05 -6.84 11.85
C ILE A 175 -6.83 -7.76 11.96
N ALA A 176 -6.67 -8.52 13.04
CA ALA A 176 -5.54 -9.43 13.20
C ALA A 176 -5.57 -10.54 12.13
N LYS A 177 -6.76 -11.06 11.83
CA LYS A 177 -6.95 -12.07 10.77
C LYS A 177 -6.70 -11.48 9.38
N LEU A 178 -7.17 -10.26 9.12
CA LEU A 178 -6.90 -9.54 7.87
C LEU A 178 -5.39 -9.29 7.69
N ARG A 179 -4.71 -8.79 8.70
CA ARG A 179 -3.24 -8.57 8.65
C ARG A 179 -2.47 -9.87 8.46
N LYS A 180 -2.90 -10.97 9.09
CA LYS A 180 -2.32 -12.29 8.84
C LYS A 180 -2.51 -12.73 7.39
N TYR A 181 -3.70 -12.51 6.82
CA TYR A 181 -3.95 -12.78 5.40
C TYR A 181 -3.05 -11.95 4.50
N ASN A 182 -2.90 -10.65 4.77
CA ASN A 182 -2.00 -9.76 4.04
C ASN A 182 -0.54 -10.25 4.10
N GLN A 183 -0.07 -10.71 5.27
CA GLN A 183 1.29 -11.25 5.43
C GLN A 183 1.51 -12.51 4.59
N LEU A 184 0.50 -13.38 4.45
CA LEU A 184 0.57 -14.59 3.64
C LEU A 184 0.49 -14.31 2.13
N THR A 185 -0.10 -13.18 1.75
CA THR A 185 -0.33 -12.77 0.36
C THR A 185 0.51 -11.57 -0.05
N ARG A 186 1.60 -11.30 0.67
CA ARG A 186 2.55 -10.22 0.34
C ARG A 186 3.08 -10.35 -1.08
N VAL A 187 3.19 -9.23 -1.74
CA VAL A 187 3.96 -9.13 -2.97
C VAL A 187 5.43 -9.23 -2.59
N ASN A 188 6.07 -10.32 -2.97
CA ASN A 188 7.47 -10.60 -2.64
C ASN A 188 8.29 -10.70 -3.91
N ASN A 189 9.45 -10.08 -3.89
CA ASN A 189 10.47 -10.32 -4.91
C ASN A 189 10.99 -11.75 -4.67
N LYS A 190 10.48 -12.70 -5.45
CA LYS A 190 11.04 -14.07 -5.43
C LYS A 190 12.35 -14.01 -6.23
N THR A 191 13.45 -13.71 -5.52
CA THR A 191 14.82 -13.91 -6.02
C THR A 191 15.10 -15.37 -6.25
#